data_527bc9b4d709120116617724b110c57c
#
_entry.id   527bc9b4d709120116617724b110c57c
#
_cell.length_a   1.000
_cell.length_b   1.000
_cell.length_c   1.000
_cell.angle_alpha   90.00
_cell.angle_beta   90.00
_cell.angle_gamma   90.00
#
_symmetry.space_group_name_H-M   'P 1'
#
loop_
_entity.id
_entity.type
_entity.pdbx_description
1 polymer ?
#
loop_
_entity_poly.entity_id
_entity_poly.type
_entity_poly.pdbx_seq_one_letter_code
_entity_poly.pdbx_strand_id
1 'polypeptide(L)'
;MEPFRKPIATFFATSFVVTAVMAILFLNFDRRAFSAETYQQAFAREDFYNKIPNLMAQSIVSGANMGQLPTVTQGMSLETWENFIRILLPPEVLKPIGDDVLISTFAYLNMERNSVQVNLTPVRTSMMSESGSQAILFLLNGLPACSAEQIAQITFDLLSGEQVQL
;
A
#
# COMPACT_ATOMS: atom_id res chain seq x y z
N MET A 1 61.81 -27.63 4.32
CA MET A 1 60.36 -27.38 4.62
C MET A 1 59.91 -25.93 4.34
N GLU A 2 60.64 -25.17 3.55
CA GLU A 2 60.30 -23.76 3.21
C GLU A 2 59.35 -23.54 2.00
N PRO A 3 59.24 -24.43 1.00
CA PRO A 3 58.51 -24.09 -0.23
C PRO A 3 56.96 -23.94 -0.02
N PHE A 4 56.41 -24.56 1.00
CA PHE A 4 54.94 -24.50 1.25
C PHE A 4 54.47 -23.31 2.10
N ARG A 5 55.37 -22.61 2.81
CA ARG A 5 54.98 -21.49 3.69
C ARG A 5 54.53 -20.25 2.90
N LYS A 6 55.17 -19.97 1.76
CA LYS A 6 54.85 -18.80 0.93
C LYS A 6 53.45 -18.90 0.29
N PRO A 7 53.07 -19.99 -0.41
CA PRO A 7 51.73 -20.08 -0.99
C PRO A 7 50.62 -20.10 0.06
N ILE A 8 50.86 -20.71 1.21
CA ILE A 8 49.87 -20.71 2.31
C ILE A 8 49.68 -19.28 2.87
N ALA A 9 50.78 -18.55 3.10
CA ALA A 9 50.68 -17.17 3.58
C ALA A 9 49.98 -16.26 2.56
N THR A 10 50.23 -16.41 1.28
CA THR A 10 49.56 -15.67 0.21
C THR A 10 48.08 -16.00 0.16
N PHE A 11 47.70 -17.28 0.30
CA PHE A 11 46.29 -17.68 0.34
C PHE A 11 45.54 -17.05 1.52
N PHE A 12 46.11 -17.09 2.72
CA PHE A 12 45.46 -16.46 3.89
C PHE A 12 45.38 -14.93 3.78
N ALA A 13 46.42 -14.27 3.23
CA ALA A 13 46.38 -12.84 3.00
C ALA A 13 45.30 -12.45 2.00
N THR A 14 45.17 -13.18 0.89
CA THR A 14 44.14 -12.92 -0.12
C THR A 14 42.75 -13.19 0.43
N SER A 15 42.56 -14.29 1.16
CA SER A 15 41.30 -14.63 1.81
C SER A 15 40.90 -13.56 2.83
N PHE A 16 41.83 -13.05 3.63
CA PHE A 16 41.59 -11.98 4.58
C PHE A 16 41.14 -10.69 3.88
N VAL A 17 41.81 -10.28 2.81
CA VAL A 17 41.45 -9.08 2.04
C VAL A 17 40.02 -9.22 1.46
N VAL A 18 39.73 -10.37 0.83
CA VAL A 18 38.40 -10.63 0.27
C VAL A 18 37.31 -10.56 1.37
N THR A 19 37.56 -11.21 2.51
CA THR A 19 36.61 -11.20 3.64
C THR A 19 36.42 -9.78 4.21
N ALA A 20 37.51 -9.01 4.33
CA ALA A 20 37.41 -7.63 4.81
C ALA A 20 36.62 -6.73 3.85
N VAL A 21 36.84 -6.86 2.53
CA VAL A 21 36.07 -6.11 1.52
C VAL A 21 34.61 -6.51 1.57
N MET A 22 34.31 -7.81 1.64
CA MET A 22 32.93 -8.28 1.77
C MET A 22 32.25 -7.77 3.04
N ALA A 23 32.94 -7.78 4.18
CA ALA A 23 32.41 -7.24 5.43
C ALA A 23 32.07 -5.75 5.32
N ILE A 24 32.94 -4.94 4.69
CA ILE A 24 32.68 -3.51 4.46
C ILE A 24 31.48 -3.31 3.52
N LEU A 25 31.36 -4.11 2.46
CA LEU A 25 30.24 -4.06 1.54
C LEU A 25 28.92 -4.41 2.25
N PHE A 26 28.89 -5.47 3.05
CA PHE A 26 27.72 -5.88 3.81
C PHE A 26 27.32 -4.81 4.84
N LEU A 27 28.26 -4.23 5.59
CA LEU A 27 27.96 -3.16 6.53
C LEU A 27 27.38 -1.90 5.85
N ASN A 28 27.89 -1.54 4.67
CA ASN A 28 27.34 -0.42 3.92
C ASN A 28 25.97 -0.73 3.31
N PHE A 29 25.77 -1.97 2.85
CA PHE A 29 24.49 -2.43 2.33
C PHE A 29 23.44 -2.46 3.43
N ASP A 30 23.76 -3.04 4.59
CA ASP A 30 22.87 -3.13 5.75
C ASP A 30 22.34 -1.75 6.17
N ARG A 31 23.23 -0.77 6.33
CA ARG A 31 22.88 0.58 6.72
C ARG A 31 21.95 1.29 5.72
N ARG A 32 22.04 0.98 4.43
CA ARG A 32 21.22 1.59 3.39
C ARG A 32 19.94 0.81 3.12
N ALA A 33 20.02 -0.52 3.09
CA ALA A 33 18.88 -1.38 2.80
C ALA A 33 17.85 -1.40 3.95
N PHE A 34 18.30 -1.19 5.20
CA PHE A 34 17.44 -1.17 6.38
C PHE A 34 17.19 0.24 6.94
N SER A 35 17.16 1.27 6.08
CA SER A 35 16.80 2.61 6.49
C SER A 35 15.50 3.07 5.82
N ALA A 36 14.55 3.57 6.61
CA ALA A 36 13.30 4.13 6.12
C ALA A 36 13.52 5.27 5.13
N GLU A 37 14.55 6.10 5.37
CA GLU A 37 14.89 7.26 4.54
C GLU A 37 15.23 6.89 3.10
N THR A 38 15.94 5.78 2.88
CA THR A 38 16.27 5.28 1.54
C THR A 38 15.00 4.96 0.74
N TYR A 39 14.01 4.32 1.39
CA TYR A 39 12.74 3.98 0.74
C TYR A 39 11.85 5.20 0.54
N GLN A 40 11.80 6.12 1.49
CA GLN A 40 11.07 7.39 1.34
C GLN A 40 11.59 8.19 0.14
N GLN A 41 12.93 8.29 -0.02
CA GLN A 41 13.53 8.95 -1.17
C GLN A 41 13.24 8.22 -2.48
N ALA A 42 13.27 6.88 -2.49
CA ALA A 42 12.92 6.09 -3.66
C ALA A 42 11.44 6.28 -4.06
N PHE A 43 10.52 6.26 -3.10
CA PHE A 43 9.09 6.48 -3.33
C PHE A 43 8.82 7.89 -3.85
N ALA A 44 9.53 8.90 -3.33
CA ALA A 44 9.41 10.26 -3.82
C ALA A 44 9.92 10.41 -5.27
N ARG A 45 11.03 9.75 -5.63
CA ARG A 45 11.60 9.80 -6.99
C ARG A 45 10.72 9.10 -8.03
N GLU A 46 10.11 8.00 -7.64
CA GLU A 46 9.27 7.18 -8.50
C GLU A 46 7.82 7.67 -8.57
N ASP A 47 7.51 8.78 -7.90
CA ASP A 47 6.14 9.32 -7.79
C ASP A 47 5.12 8.26 -7.33
N PHE A 48 5.56 7.43 -6.37
CA PHE A 48 4.85 6.23 -5.94
C PHE A 48 3.47 6.56 -5.37
N TYR A 49 3.36 7.63 -4.58
CA TYR A 49 2.09 8.00 -3.94
C TYR A 49 1.00 8.38 -4.94
N ASN A 50 1.34 8.89 -6.10
CA ASN A 50 0.40 9.14 -7.20
C ASN A 50 -0.06 7.85 -7.91
N LYS A 51 0.71 6.78 -7.81
CA LYS A 51 0.38 5.46 -8.40
C LYS A 51 -0.50 4.61 -7.48
N ILE A 52 -0.51 4.87 -6.16
CA ILE A 52 -1.27 4.08 -5.17
C ILE A 52 -2.77 4.01 -5.50
N PRO A 53 -3.49 5.11 -5.83
CA PRO A 53 -4.91 5.04 -6.15
C PRO A 53 -5.22 4.04 -7.26
N ASN A 54 -4.41 4.01 -8.32
CA ASN A 54 -4.58 3.08 -9.43
C ASN A 54 -4.34 1.62 -8.98
N LEU A 55 -3.28 1.36 -8.21
CA LEU A 55 -2.99 0.01 -7.69
C LEU A 55 -4.09 -0.49 -6.76
N MET A 56 -4.63 0.37 -5.91
CA MET A 56 -5.76 0.05 -5.03
C MET A 56 -7.02 -0.24 -5.84
N ALA A 57 -7.33 0.58 -6.83
CA ALA A 57 -8.47 0.38 -7.72
C ALA A 57 -8.38 -0.96 -8.48
N GLN A 58 -7.19 -1.30 -9.00
CA GLN A 58 -6.95 -2.60 -9.64
C GLN A 58 -7.20 -3.77 -8.68
N SER A 59 -6.74 -3.65 -7.43
CA SER A 59 -6.94 -4.68 -6.42
C SER A 59 -8.41 -4.84 -6.06
N ILE A 60 -9.17 -3.75 -5.96
CA ILE A 60 -10.61 -3.76 -5.69
C ILE A 60 -11.36 -4.42 -6.85
N VAL A 61 -11.10 -4.02 -8.09
CA VAL A 61 -11.77 -4.58 -9.28
C VAL A 61 -11.43 -6.07 -9.43
N SER A 62 -10.19 -6.46 -9.16
CA SER A 62 -9.78 -7.88 -9.17
C SER A 62 -10.50 -8.69 -8.09
N GLY A 63 -10.64 -8.14 -6.88
CA GLY A 63 -11.38 -8.75 -5.77
C GLY A 63 -12.89 -8.83 -6.06
N ALA A 64 -13.48 -7.84 -6.73
CA ALA A 64 -14.86 -7.85 -7.18
C ALA A 64 -15.14 -9.02 -8.13
N ASN A 65 -14.24 -9.24 -9.09
CA ASN A 65 -14.33 -10.35 -10.04
C ASN A 65 -14.22 -11.73 -9.37
N MET A 66 -13.67 -11.82 -8.15
CA MET A 66 -13.61 -13.04 -7.34
C MET A 66 -14.81 -13.20 -6.39
N GLY A 67 -15.83 -12.33 -6.49
CA GLY A 67 -17.02 -12.37 -5.64
C GLY A 67 -16.79 -11.95 -4.18
N GLN A 68 -15.68 -11.26 -3.90
CA GLN A 68 -15.32 -10.82 -2.54
C GLN A 68 -15.94 -9.48 -2.14
N LEU A 69 -16.56 -8.78 -3.08
CA LEU A 69 -17.19 -7.49 -2.83
C LEU A 69 -18.72 -7.57 -2.98
N PRO A 70 -19.45 -6.67 -2.31
CA PRO A 70 -20.90 -6.56 -2.46
C PRO A 70 -21.31 -6.33 -3.93
N THR A 71 -22.42 -6.90 -4.34
CA THR A 71 -22.92 -6.86 -5.72
C THR A 71 -23.09 -5.43 -6.26
N VAL A 72 -23.39 -4.48 -5.38
CA VAL A 72 -23.57 -3.05 -5.72
C VAL A 72 -22.29 -2.43 -6.31
N THR A 73 -21.12 -2.91 -5.91
CA THR A 73 -19.82 -2.36 -6.36
C THR A 73 -19.20 -3.12 -7.53
N GLN A 74 -19.77 -4.27 -7.91
CA GLN A 74 -19.24 -5.12 -9.00
C GLN A 74 -19.36 -4.49 -10.40
N GLY A 75 -20.25 -3.52 -10.59
CA GLY A 75 -20.44 -2.83 -11.87
C GLY A 75 -19.59 -1.58 -12.08
N MET A 76 -18.79 -1.20 -11.08
CA MET A 76 -18.02 0.04 -11.17
C MET A 76 -16.72 -0.14 -11.95
N SER A 77 -16.40 0.84 -12.81
CA SER A 77 -15.19 0.80 -13.63
C SER A 77 -13.93 1.02 -12.77
N LEU A 78 -12.78 0.56 -13.28
CA LEU A 78 -11.46 0.84 -12.69
C LEU A 78 -11.24 2.34 -12.51
N GLU A 79 -11.62 3.14 -13.51
CA GLU A 79 -11.47 4.60 -13.49
C GLU A 79 -12.31 5.24 -12.37
N THR A 80 -13.53 4.75 -12.14
CA THR A 80 -14.39 5.22 -11.07
C THR A 80 -13.75 4.96 -9.71
N TRP A 81 -13.22 3.75 -9.50
CA TRP A 81 -12.51 3.40 -8.28
C TRP A 81 -11.24 4.23 -8.09
N GLU A 82 -10.44 4.41 -9.13
CA GLU A 82 -9.23 5.22 -9.05
C GLU A 82 -9.54 6.66 -8.67
N ASN A 83 -10.54 7.28 -9.32
CA ASN A 83 -10.94 8.66 -9.03
C ASN A 83 -11.51 8.80 -7.62
N PHE A 84 -12.33 7.85 -7.17
CA PHE A 84 -12.83 7.82 -5.79
C PHE A 84 -11.69 7.80 -4.78
N ILE A 85 -10.73 6.88 -4.96
CA ILE A 85 -9.58 6.76 -4.06
C ILE A 85 -8.72 8.02 -4.11
N ARG A 86 -8.52 8.61 -5.27
CA ARG A 86 -7.73 9.84 -5.46
C ARG A 86 -8.36 11.05 -4.76
N ILE A 87 -9.68 11.15 -4.76
CA ILE A 87 -10.41 12.22 -4.04
C ILE A 87 -10.33 11.99 -2.53
N LEU A 88 -10.53 10.74 -2.08
CA LEU A 88 -10.56 10.39 -0.67
C LEU A 88 -9.18 10.41 -0.02
N LEU A 89 -8.17 9.90 -0.74
CA LEU A 89 -6.79 9.72 -0.28
C LEU A 89 -5.81 10.35 -1.29
N PRO A 90 -5.78 11.69 -1.39
CA PRO A 90 -4.83 12.36 -2.25
C PRO A 90 -3.38 12.09 -1.79
N PRO A 91 -2.36 12.28 -2.66
CA PRO A 91 -0.96 12.03 -2.34
C PRO A 91 -0.47 12.72 -1.06
N GLU A 92 -1.03 13.90 -0.74
CA GLU A 92 -0.71 14.67 0.46
C GLU A 92 -1.14 13.96 1.75
N VAL A 93 -2.20 13.14 1.69
CA VAL A 93 -2.68 12.30 2.80
C VAL A 93 -1.92 10.97 2.83
N LEU A 94 -1.66 10.38 1.67
CA LEU A 94 -0.98 9.08 1.56
C LEU A 94 0.49 9.15 1.97
N LYS A 95 1.19 10.23 1.62
CA LYS A 95 2.62 10.38 1.88
C LYS A 95 2.97 10.30 3.38
N PRO A 96 2.37 11.09 4.29
CA PRO A 96 2.70 11.01 5.72
C PRO A 96 2.36 9.63 6.31
N ILE A 97 1.32 8.95 5.82
CA ILE A 97 0.97 7.59 6.25
C ILE A 97 2.05 6.61 5.80
N GLY A 98 2.45 6.67 4.52
CA GLY A 98 3.50 5.81 3.98
C GLY A 98 4.84 6.01 4.67
N ASP A 99 5.20 7.26 4.95
CA ASP A 99 6.42 7.61 5.66
C ASP A 99 6.39 7.05 7.10
N ASP A 100 5.26 7.15 7.81
CA ASP A 100 5.08 6.60 9.16
C ASP A 100 5.13 5.07 9.17
N VAL A 101 4.51 4.42 8.20
CA VAL A 101 4.59 2.96 8.01
C VAL A 101 6.03 2.51 7.81
N LEU A 102 6.79 3.19 6.94
CA LEU A 102 8.19 2.87 6.71
C LEU A 102 9.01 3.02 7.99
N ILE A 103 8.91 4.16 8.66
CA ILE A 103 9.64 4.43 9.92
C ILE A 103 9.30 3.37 10.96
N SER A 104 8.01 3.08 11.17
CA SER A 104 7.56 2.12 12.16
C SER A 104 8.01 0.69 11.82
N THR A 105 7.98 0.32 10.54
CA THR A 105 8.43 -1.00 10.06
C THR A 105 9.92 -1.18 10.25
N PHE A 106 10.73 -0.20 9.86
CA PHE A 106 12.18 -0.30 10.04
C PHE A 106 12.60 -0.24 11.51
N ALA A 107 11.91 0.54 12.34
CA ALA A 107 12.13 0.52 13.78
C ALA A 107 11.81 -0.85 14.40
N TYR A 108 10.78 -1.55 13.89
CA TYR A 108 10.47 -2.92 14.30
C TYR A 108 11.56 -3.91 13.82
N LEU A 109 11.98 -3.82 12.55
CA LEU A 109 13.01 -4.69 11.99
C LEU A 109 14.37 -4.50 12.69
N ASN A 110 14.68 -3.28 13.10
CA ASN A 110 15.91 -2.96 13.84
C ASN A 110 15.80 -3.27 15.35
N MET A 111 14.70 -3.92 15.80
CA MET A 111 14.44 -4.24 17.21
C MET A 111 14.36 -3.02 18.15
N GLU A 112 14.12 -1.84 17.61
CA GLU A 112 13.91 -0.60 18.36
C GLU A 112 12.50 -0.51 18.94
N ARG A 113 11.54 -1.24 18.33
CA ARG A 113 10.14 -1.33 18.74
C ARG A 113 9.65 -2.77 18.70
N ASN A 114 8.68 -3.08 19.56
CA ASN A 114 8.07 -4.42 19.63
C ASN A 114 6.87 -4.62 18.68
N SER A 115 6.41 -3.56 18.01
CA SER A 115 5.26 -3.61 17.09
C SER A 115 5.34 -2.50 16.07
N VAL A 116 4.74 -2.77 14.90
CA VAL A 116 4.51 -1.75 13.87
C VAL A 116 3.24 -0.98 14.24
N GLN A 117 3.34 0.34 14.32
CA GLN A 117 2.21 1.23 14.59
C GLN A 117 2.02 2.15 13.39
N VAL A 118 0.78 2.30 12.96
CA VAL A 118 0.40 3.15 11.82
C VAL A 118 -0.59 4.19 12.30
N ASN A 119 -0.28 5.45 12.07
CA ASN A 119 -1.19 6.54 12.39
C ASN A 119 -2.20 6.74 11.26
N LEU A 120 -3.44 6.33 11.48
CA LEU A 120 -4.54 6.48 10.53
C LEU A 120 -5.35 7.78 10.73
N THR A 121 -4.90 8.68 11.60
CA THR A 121 -5.55 9.99 11.81
C THR A 121 -5.70 10.79 10.51
N PRO A 122 -4.72 10.85 9.59
CA PRO A 122 -4.88 11.56 8.33
C PRO A 122 -6.02 10.99 7.47
N VAL A 123 -6.19 9.66 7.43
CA VAL A 123 -7.30 9.00 6.71
C VAL A 123 -8.64 9.43 7.32
N ARG A 124 -8.77 9.32 8.64
CA ARG A 124 -10.00 9.72 9.35
C ARG A 124 -10.34 11.18 9.08
N THR A 125 -9.34 12.06 9.14
CA THR A 125 -9.54 13.49 8.88
C THR A 125 -9.98 13.72 7.43
N SER A 126 -9.37 13.06 6.45
CA SER A 126 -9.77 13.14 5.05
C SER A 126 -11.20 12.67 4.83
N MET A 127 -11.60 11.54 5.44
CA MET A 127 -12.96 11.01 5.35
C MET A 127 -14.01 11.96 5.95
N MET A 128 -13.66 12.71 7.00
CA MET A 128 -14.55 13.67 7.66
C MET A 128 -14.53 15.07 7.03
N SER A 129 -13.68 15.28 6.02
CA SER A 129 -13.55 16.56 5.33
C SER A 129 -14.53 16.70 4.17
N GLU A 130 -14.51 17.86 3.54
CA GLU A 130 -15.23 18.10 2.30
C GLU A 130 -14.85 17.11 1.20
N SER A 131 -13.56 16.74 1.11
CA SER A 131 -13.08 15.73 0.16
C SER A 131 -13.73 14.36 0.38
N GLY A 132 -13.92 13.95 1.64
CA GLY A 132 -14.64 12.72 1.96
C GLY A 132 -16.10 12.75 1.49
N SER A 133 -16.80 13.86 1.72
CA SER A 133 -18.16 14.04 1.24
C SER A 133 -18.24 14.03 -0.30
N GLN A 134 -17.31 14.70 -0.97
CA GLN A 134 -17.20 14.70 -2.43
C GLN A 134 -16.91 13.29 -2.99
N ALA A 135 -16.04 12.53 -2.34
CA ALA A 135 -15.73 11.15 -2.72
C ALA A 135 -16.98 10.26 -2.65
N ILE A 136 -17.78 10.39 -1.57
CA ILE A 136 -19.04 9.64 -1.42
C ILE A 136 -20.03 10.03 -2.51
N LEU A 137 -20.22 11.32 -2.77
CA LEU A 137 -21.11 11.79 -3.83
C LEU A 137 -20.65 11.31 -5.22
N PHE A 138 -19.33 11.32 -5.46
CA PHE A 138 -18.77 10.78 -6.69
C PHE A 138 -19.05 9.28 -6.84
N LEU A 139 -18.89 8.51 -5.77
CA LEU A 139 -19.18 7.08 -5.74
C LEU A 139 -20.66 6.82 -6.04
N LEU A 140 -21.59 7.55 -5.38
CA LEU A 140 -23.02 7.40 -5.58
C LEU A 140 -23.44 7.73 -7.03
N ASN A 141 -22.84 8.75 -7.64
CA ASN A 141 -23.06 9.10 -9.04
C ASN A 141 -22.50 8.06 -10.03
N GLY A 142 -21.50 7.30 -9.62
CA GLY A 142 -20.89 6.22 -10.42
C GLY A 142 -21.61 4.88 -10.32
N LEU A 143 -22.59 4.74 -9.43
CA LEU A 143 -23.38 3.52 -9.32
C LEU A 143 -24.26 3.33 -10.57
N PRO A 144 -24.36 2.09 -11.08
CA PRO A 144 -25.27 1.79 -12.18
C PRO A 144 -26.71 2.11 -11.74
N ALA A 145 -27.48 2.70 -12.66
CA ALA A 145 -28.90 2.95 -12.42
C ALA A 145 -29.62 1.61 -12.14
N CYS A 146 -30.49 1.62 -11.12
CA CYS A 146 -31.30 0.44 -10.82
C CYS A 146 -32.12 0.03 -12.06
N SER A 147 -32.13 -1.27 -12.38
CA SER A 147 -33.01 -1.78 -13.43
C SER A 147 -34.49 -1.62 -13.00
N ALA A 148 -35.38 -1.57 -14.00
CA ALA A 148 -36.81 -1.50 -13.73
C ALA A 148 -37.32 -2.70 -12.86
N GLU A 149 -36.69 -3.88 -13.02
CA GLU A 149 -36.97 -5.09 -12.24
C GLU A 149 -36.54 -4.93 -10.77
N GLN A 150 -35.36 -4.36 -10.53
CA GLN A 150 -34.87 -4.07 -9.17
C GLN A 150 -35.76 -3.03 -8.46
N ILE A 151 -36.18 -1.99 -9.16
CA ILE A 151 -37.10 -0.99 -8.62
C ILE A 151 -38.44 -1.63 -8.29
N ALA A 152 -38.98 -2.48 -9.15
CA ALA A 152 -40.24 -3.18 -8.93
C ALA A 152 -40.12 -4.13 -7.71
N GLN A 153 -39.00 -4.85 -7.57
CA GLN A 153 -38.75 -5.74 -6.46
C GLN A 153 -38.67 -5.01 -5.12
N ILE A 154 -37.84 -3.94 -5.05
CA ILE A 154 -37.74 -3.09 -3.85
C ILE A 154 -39.11 -2.52 -3.48
N THR A 155 -39.90 -2.08 -4.46
CA THR A 155 -41.24 -1.55 -4.21
C THR A 155 -42.19 -2.61 -3.65
N PHE A 156 -42.11 -3.83 -4.19
CA PHE A 156 -42.90 -4.98 -3.72
C PHE A 156 -42.52 -5.37 -2.29
N ASP A 157 -41.22 -5.48 -1.99
CA ASP A 157 -40.70 -5.83 -0.66
C ASP A 157 -41.08 -4.78 0.40
N LEU A 158 -41.02 -3.49 0.05
CA LEU A 158 -41.46 -2.42 0.92
C LEU A 158 -42.96 -2.48 1.20
N LEU A 159 -43.78 -2.84 0.21
CA LEU A 159 -45.24 -2.96 0.36
C LEU A 159 -45.67 -4.22 1.11
N SER A 160 -44.89 -5.30 0.98
CA SER A 160 -45.13 -6.58 1.67
C SER A 160 -44.62 -6.59 3.12
N GLY A 161 -43.85 -5.58 3.54
CA GLY A 161 -43.24 -5.51 4.86
C GLY A 161 -42.11 -6.49 5.07
N GLU A 162 -41.57 -7.10 3.98
CA GLU A 162 -40.38 -7.93 4.01
C GLU A 162 -39.11 -7.05 4.09
N GLN A 163 -38.08 -7.55 4.80
CA GLN A 163 -36.82 -6.84 4.89
C GLN A 163 -36.11 -6.85 3.51
N VAL A 164 -35.83 -5.67 2.97
CA VAL A 164 -35.11 -5.52 1.72
C VAL A 164 -33.70 -6.11 1.90
N GLN A 165 -33.41 -7.22 1.24
CA GLN A 165 -32.05 -7.74 1.12
C GLN A 165 -31.37 -7.03 -0.04
N LEU A 166 -30.45 -6.12 0.29
CA LEU A 166 -29.58 -5.37 -0.65
C LEU A 166 -28.34 -6.18 -1.01
#